data_eeceda036723d5fd2f5eeb080b29501b
#
_entry.id   eeceda036723d5fd2f5eeb080b29501b
#
_cell.length_a   1.000
_cell.length_b   1.000
_cell.length_c   1.000
_cell.angle_alpha   90.00
_cell.angle_beta   90.00
_cell.angle_gamma   90.00
#
_symmetry.space_group_name_H-M   'P 1'
#
loop_
_entity.id
_entity.type
_entity.pdbx_description
1 polymer ?
#
loop_
_entity_poly.entity_id
_entity_poly.type
_entity_poly.pdbx_seq_one_letter_code
_entity_poly.pdbx_strand_id
1 'polypeptide(L)'
;YTLPGFGTSRHTFDSAHALMKALQISASEIDIRAASGLMLERIGHPAATGQPVHDVTYENVQAGERTSHLFRLANLHGGLVLGTGDLSELALGFTTYGVGDHMSHYNVNASVPKTLIQHLIRWLVRTRQFEASTLEVLDRIVTTRISPELVPGSGEEPEQTSEAVVG
;
A
#
# COMPACT_ATOMS: atom_id res chain seq x y z
N TYR A 1 -2.95 -7.99 7.19
CA TYR A 1 -2.23 -6.97 7.99
C TYR A 1 -2.28 -5.63 7.28
N THR A 2 -2.48 -4.55 8.05
CA THR A 2 -2.20 -3.18 7.61
C THR A 2 -0.93 -2.69 8.31
N LEU A 3 -0.06 -2.02 7.56
CA LEU A 3 1.27 -1.61 8.03
C LEU A 3 1.46 -0.10 7.78
N PRO A 4 0.81 0.77 8.60
CA PRO A 4 0.94 2.21 8.42
C PRO A 4 2.39 2.69 8.59
N GLY A 5 2.82 3.53 7.65
CA GLY A 5 4.10 4.23 7.63
C GLY A 5 3.95 5.74 7.84
N PHE A 6 5.01 6.49 7.54
CA PHE A 6 5.04 7.94 7.77
C PHE A 6 4.08 8.72 6.86
N GLY A 7 3.86 8.26 5.62
CA GLY A 7 2.98 8.90 4.64
C GLY A 7 1.55 8.35 4.60
N THR A 8 1.21 7.37 5.46
CA THR A 8 -0.13 6.79 5.47
C THR A 8 -1.16 7.82 5.89
N SER A 9 -2.02 8.24 4.96
CA SER A 9 -3.07 9.21 5.23
C SER A 9 -4.17 8.61 6.12
N ARG A 10 -4.91 9.48 6.83
CA ARG A 10 -6.07 9.04 7.61
C ARG A 10 -7.12 8.36 6.74
N HIS A 11 -7.32 8.86 5.52
CA HIS A 11 -8.27 8.28 4.57
C HIS A 11 -7.86 6.86 4.14
N THR A 12 -6.60 6.64 3.78
CA THR A 12 -6.08 5.30 3.44
C THR A 12 -6.20 4.34 4.61
N PHE A 13 -5.83 4.81 5.80
CA PHE A 13 -5.95 4.03 7.03
C PHE A 13 -7.39 3.56 7.28
N ASP A 14 -8.35 4.49 7.29
CA ASP A 14 -9.75 4.19 7.54
C ASP A 14 -10.35 3.29 6.43
N SER A 15 -9.93 3.47 5.18
CA SER A 15 -10.36 2.64 4.05
C SER A 15 -9.87 1.20 4.15
N ALA A 16 -8.60 1.00 4.56
CA ALA A 16 -8.05 -0.34 4.77
C ALA A 16 -8.81 -1.10 5.87
N HIS A 17 -9.05 -0.46 7.02
CA HIS A 17 -9.83 -1.06 8.11
C HIS A 17 -11.28 -1.36 7.71
N ALA A 18 -11.92 -0.44 7.00
CA ALA A 18 -13.29 -0.64 6.51
C ALA A 18 -13.37 -1.83 5.55
N LEU A 19 -12.40 -1.95 4.62
CA LEU A 19 -12.36 -3.06 3.66
C LEU A 19 -12.14 -4.41 4.35
N MET A 20 -11.17 -4.49 5.26
CA MET A 20 -10.92 -5.73 6.00
C MET A 20 -12.15 -6.18 6.80
N LYS A 21 -12.85 -5.24 7.44
CA LYS A 21 -14.09 -5.50 8.17
C LYS A 21 -15.22 -5.95 7.23
N ALA A 22 -15.40 -5.25 6.11
CA ALA A 22 -16.45 -5.56 5.13
C ALA A 22 -16.27 -6.94 4.50
N LEU A 23 -15.04 -7.34 4.25
CA LEU A 23 -14.69 -8.66 3.72
C LEU A 23 -14.62 -9.76 4.80
N GLN A 24 -14.85 -9.42 6.08
CA GLN A 24 -14.82 -10.35 7.21
C GLN A 24 -13.52 -11.18 7.30
N ILE A 25 -12.41 -10.60 6.91
CA ILE A 25 -11.09 -11.25 7.01
C ILE A 25 -10.48 -11.01 8.38
N SER A 26 -9.60 -11.92 8.82
CA SER A 26 -8.78 -11.71 10.01
C SER A 26 -7.84 -10.53 9.75
N ALA A 27 -7.88 -9.52 10.60
CA ALA A 27 -7.15 -8.28 10.44
C ALA A 27 -6.32 -7.93 11.66
N SER A 28 -5.11 -7.43 11.42
CA SER A 28 -4.22 -6.90 12.46
C SER A 28 -3.46 -5.70 11.89
N GLU A 29 -3.08 -4.78 12.78
CA GLU A 29 -2.29 -3.60 12.44
C GLU A 29 -0.89 -3.71 13.05
N ILE A 30 0.12 -3.35 12.27
CA ILE A 30 1.50 -3.22 12.72
C ILE A 30 2.04 -1.89 12.25
N ASP A 31 2.21 -0.95 13.16
CA ASP A 31 2.83 0.34 12.87
C ASP A 31 4.33 0.15 12.62
N ILE A 32 4.77 0.43 11.39
CA ILE A 32 6.18 0.26 11.00
C ILE A 32 7.04 1.50 11.26
N ARG A 33 6.46 2.61 11.72
CA ARG A 33 7.18 3.88 11.87
C ARG A 33 8.36 3.78 12.83
N ALA A 34 8.19 3.06 13.93
CA ALA A 34 9.29 2.89 14.90
C ALA A 34 10.46 2.09 14.31
N ALA A 35 10.19 0.99 13.60
CA ALA A 35 11.22 0.19 12.95
C ALA A 35 11.91 0.95 11.82
N SER A 36 11.12 1.64 10.99
CA SER A 36 11.63 2.49 9.91
C SER A 36 12.49 3.64 10.44
N GLY A 37 12.07 4.30 11.54
CA GLY A 37 12.86 5.35 12.19
C GLY A 37 14.21 4.86 12.70
N LEU A 38 14.22 3.70 13.35
CA LEU A 38 15.44 3.07 13.83
C LEU A 38 16.38 2.69 12.66
N MET A 39 15.84 2.22 11.55
CA MET A 39 16.64 1.91 10.37
C MET A 39 17.25 3.17 9.76
N LEU A 40 16.46 4.25 9.59
CA LEU A 40 16.95 5.54 9.11
C LEU A 40 18.08 6.09 10.01
N GLU A 41 17.92 5.99 11.32
CA GLU A 41 18.97 6.39 12.27
C GLU A 41 20.25 5.58 12.08
N ARG A 42 20.16 4.26 11.99
CA ARG A 42 21.32 3.38 11.87
C ARG A 42 22.12 3.55 10.58
N ILE A 43 21.45 3.90 9.49
CA ILE A 43 22.13 4.19 8.21
C ILE A 43 22.57 5.66 8.09
N GLY A 44 22.29 6.49 9.10
CA GLY A 44 22.66 7.91 9.12
C GLY A 44 21.86 8.78 8.15
N HIS A 45 20.61 8.40 7.87
CA HIS A 45 19.75 9.16 6.97
C HIS A 45 19.31 10.49 7.58
N PRO A 46 19.33 11.63 6.85
CA PRO A 46 19.02 12.95 7.41
C PRO A 46 17.62 13.07 8.01
N ALA A 47 16.63 12.34 7.51
CA ALA A 47 15.27 12.33 8.07
C ALA A 47 15.23 11.86 9.53
N ALA A 48 16.17 11.03 9.98
CA ALA A 48 16.27 10.59 11.38
C ALA A 48 16.55 11.75 12.36
N THR A 49 17.14 12.83 11.87
CA THR A 49 17.41 14.04 12.66
C THR A 49 16.38 15.15 12.43
N GLY A 50 15.23 14.83 11.81
CA GLY A 50 14.14 15.76 11.56
C GLY A 50 14.31 16.63 10.31
N GLN A 51 15.31 16.35 9.47
CA GLN A 51 15.44 17.05 8.19
C GLN A 51 14.36 16.54 7.21
N PRO A 52 13.72 17.41 6.41
CA PRO A 52 12.64 17.03 5.49
C PRO A 52 13.21 16.41 4.19
N VAL A 53 13.99 15.34 4.33
CA VAL A 53 14.54 14.58 3.20
C VAL A 53 13.72 13.31 3.02
N HIS A 54 12.93 13.27 1.95
CA HIS A 54 12.05 12.16 1.61
C HIS A 54 12.45 11.59 0.24
N ASP A 55 13.64 11.04 0.18
CA ASP A 55 14.23 10.45 -1.02
C ASP A 55 13.87 8.95 -1.17
N VAL A 56 14.42 8.33 -2.21
CA VAL A 56 14.22 6.90 -2.47
C VAL A 56 14.67 6.00 -1.31
N THR A 57 15.64 6.44 -0.49
CA THR A 57 16.08 5.69 0.68
C THR A 57 15.01 5.71 1.77
N TYR A 58 14.41 6.89 1.99
CA TYR A 58 13.31 7.06 2.94
C TYR A 58 12.10 6.20 2.57
N GLU A 59 11.73 6.15 1.30
CA GLU A 59 10.66 5.29 0.81
C GLU A 59 11.02 3.81 0.94
N ASN A 60 12.24 3.45 0.54
CA ASN A 60 12.72 2.08 0.51
C ASN A 60 12.82 1.45 1.90
N VAL A 61 13.21 2.23 2.92
CA VAL A 61 13.20 1.77 4.31
C VAL A 61 11.79 1.35 4.74
N GLN A 62 10.76 2.14 4.45
CA GLN A 62 9.39 1.82 4.81
C GLN A 62 8.86 0.59 4.04
N ALA A 63 9.10 0.54 2.73
CA ALA A 63 8.71 -0.59 1.90
C ALA A 63 9.43 -1.89 2.34
N GLY A 64 10.71 -1.79 2.69
CA GLY A 64 11.49 -2.90 3.23
C GLY A 64 10.97 -3.41 4.57
N GLU A 65 10.57 -2.52 5.47
CA GLU A 65 9.97 -2.91 6.76
C GLU A 65 8.62 -3.61 6.57
N ARG A 66 7.76 -3.13 5.68
CA ARG A 66 6.51 -3.83 5.33
C ARG A 66 6.79 -5.25 4.85
N THR A 67 7.66 -5.39 3.86
CA THR A 67 8.06 -6.70 3.31
C THR A 67 8.65 -7.62 4.37
N SER A 68 9.58 -7.10 5.16
CA SER A 68 10.24 -7.81 6.25
C SER A 68 9.25 -8.40 7.27
N HIS A 69 8.27 -7.60 7.70
CA HIS A 69 7.23 -8.03 8.62
C HIS A 69 6.34 -9.12 7.99
N LEU A 70 5.85 -8.89 6.77
CA LEU A 70 4.93 -9.82 6.11
C LEU A 70 5.56 -11.21 5.90
N PHE A 71 6.81 -11.27 5.43
CA PHE A 71 7.48 -12.56 5.22
C PHE A 71 7.74 -13.32 6.53
N ARG A 72 8.08 -12.60 7.61
CA ARG A 72 8.26 -13.22 8.92
C ARG A 72 6.96 -13.69 9.55
N LEU A 73 5.89 -12.92 9.38
CA LEU A 73 4.53 -13.33 9.80
C LEU A 73 4.07 -14.57 9.03
N ALA A 74 4.34 -14.64 7.72
CA ALA A 74 4.05 -15.84 6.94
C ALA A 74 4.78 -17.07 7.50
N ASN A 75 6.05 -16.93 7.88
CA ASN A 75 6.79 -18.02 8.53
C ASN A 75 6.18 -18.38 9.89
N LEU A 76 5.89 -17.38 10.73
CA LEU A 76 5.34 -17.58 12.07
C LEU A 76 4.00 -18.33 12.05
N HIS A 77 3.15 -18.02 11.07
CA HIS A 77 1.80 -18.57 10.95
C HIS A 77 1.70 -19.75 9.96
N GLY A 78 2.80 -20.22 9.38
CA GLY A 78 2.79 -21.31 8.40
C GLY A 78 2.00 -20.95 7.13
N GLY A 79 2.04 -19.69 6.74
CA GLY A 79 1.30 -19.12 5.60
C GLY A 79 2.22 -18.65 4.47
N LEU A 80 1.63 -17.91 3.54
CA LEU A 80 2.35 -17.26 2.45
C LEU A 80 1.92 -15.79 2.34
N VAL A 81 2.79 -14.96 1.76
CA VAL A 81 2.47 -13.56 1.41
C VAL A 81 1.78 -13.56 0.05
N LEU A 82 0.54 -13.08 0.02
CA LEU A 82 -0.19 -12.80 -1.20
C LEU A 82 0.13 -11.37 -1.63
N GLY A 83 0.71 -11.22 -2.82
CA GLY A 83 1.10 -9.92 -3.36
C GLY A 83 -0.07 -9.10 -3.86
N THR A 84 0.05 -7.80 -3.76
CA THR A 84 -0.96 -6.81 -4.19
C THR A 84 -0.56 -6.05 -5.45
N GLY A 85 0.67 -6.20 -5.94
CA GLY A 85 1.15 -5.59 -7.17
C GLY A 85 0.38 -6.07 -8.41
N ASP A 86 0.29 -5.21 -9.40
CA ASP A 86 -0.41 -5.48 -10.66
C ASP A 86 0.52 -5.39 -11.88
N LEU A 87 -0.01 -5.77 -13.07
CA LEU A 87 0.75 -5.73 -14.31
C LEU A 87 1.24 -4.31 -14.67
N SER A 88 0.43 -3.29 -14.43
CA SER A 88 0.79 -1.90 -14.76
C SER A 88 1.98 -1.44 -13.94
N GLU A 89 2.01 -1.74 -12.64
CA GLU A 89 3.13 -1.42 -11.74
C GLU A 89 4.40 -2.14 -12.18
N LEU A 90 4.30 -3.43 -12.50
CA LEU A 90 5.44 -4.22 -12.96
C LEU A 90 5.97 -3.74 -14.31
N ALA A 91 5.08 -3.43 -15.26
CA ALA A 91 5.46 -3.01 -16.61
C ALA A 91 6.10 -1.62 -16.65
N LEU A 92 5.65 -0.71 -15.78
CA LEU A 92 6.12 0.67 -15.73
C LEU A 92 7.27 0.88 -14.73
N GLY A 93 7.61 -0.15 -13.95
CA GLY A 93 8.61 -0.04 -12.89
C GLY A 93 8.13 0.81 -11.72
N PHE A 94 6.83 0.97 -11.53
CA PHE A 94 6.24 1.73 -10.44
C PHE A 94 6.23 0.90 -9.15
N THR A 95 7.44 0.60 -8.69
CA THR A 95 7.71 -0.14 -7.46
C THR A 95 8.83 0.55 -6.71
N THR A 96 8.86 0.40 -5.39
CA THR A 96 9.98 0.91 -4.60
C THR A 96 11.27 0.22 -5.05
N TYR A 97 12.37 0.96 -5.11
CA TYR A 97 13.63 0.49 -5.66
C TYR A 97 14.20 -0.71 -4.88
N GLY A 98 14.15 -1.89 -5.49
CA GLY A 98 14.75 -3.14 -5.00
C GLY A 98 13.95 -3.91 -3.97
N VAL A 99 13.09 -3.28 -3.17
CA VAL A 99 12.22 -3.93 -2.18
C VAL A 99 10.85 -3.28 -2.16
N GLY A 100 9.85 -4.00 -1.72
CA GLY A 100 8.53 -3.41 -1.50
C GLY A 100 7.36 -4.31 -1.90
N ASP A 101 6.26 -3.71 -2.26
CA ASP A 101 4.96 -4.37 -2.43
C ASP A 101 4.91 -5.40 -3.57
N HIS A 102 5.87 -5.36 -4.50
CA HIS A 102 6.04 -6.39 -5.53
C HIS A 102 6.65 -7.70 -4.99
N MET A 103 7.23 -7.67 -3.79
CA MET A 103 7.81 -8.87 -3.16
C MET A 103 6.73 -9.67 -2.46
N SER A 104 6.50 -10.87 -2.95
CA SER A 104 5.51 -11.80 -2.41
C SER A 104 5.86 -13.24 -2.77
N HIS A 105 5.22 -14.20 -2.11
CA HIS A 105 5.32 -15.61 -2.52
C HIS A 105 4.46 -15.87 -3.75
N TYR A 106 3.33 -15.18 -3.87
CA TYR A 106 2.43 -15.30 -5.01
C TYR A 106 1.75 -13.96 -5.29
N ASN A 107 1.88 -13.46 -6.51
CA ASN A 107 1.25 -12.21 -6.94
C ASN A 107 0.07 -12.51 -7.88
N VAL A 108 -1.14 -12.48 -7.34
CA VAL A 108 -2.36 -12.85 -8.04
C VAL A 108 -2.69 -11.94 -9.23
N ASN A 109 -2.28 -10.67 -9.19
CA ASN A 109 -2.57 -9.68 -10.22
C ASN A 109 -1.38 -9.40 -11.15
N ALA A 110 -0.32 -10.21 -11.15
CA ALA A 110 0.88 -9.97 -11.96
C ALA A 110 0.62 -9.82 -13.47
N SER A 111 -0.48 -10.40 -13.98
CA SER A 111 -0.90 -10.30 -15.38
C SER A 111 -2.17 -9.46 -15.58
N VAL A 112 -2.64 -8.76 -14.56
CA VAL A 112 -3.88 -7.97 -14.61
C VAL A 112 -3.56 -6.49 -14.51
N PRO A 113 -3.85 -5.67 -15.54
CA PRO A 113 -3.58 -4.24 -15.48
C PRO A 113 -4.50 -3.54 -14.48
N LYS A 114 -4.00 -2.47 -13.87
CA LYS A 114 -4.70 -1.67 -12.84
C LYS A 114 -6.10 -1.22 -13.31
N THR A 115 -6.21 -0.80 -14.55
CA THR A 115 -7.50 -0.40 -15.15
C THR A 115 -8.53 -1.52 -15.18
N LEU A 116 -8.10 -2.76 -15.43
CA LEU A 116 -9.00 -3.92 -15.38
C LEU A 116 -9.43 -4.24 -13.95
N ILE A 117 -8.53 -4.11 -12.97
CA ILE A 117 -8.88 -4.29 -11.54
C ILE A 117 -9.96 -3.28 -11.15
N GLN A 118 -9.77 -2.00 -11.48
CA GLN A 118 -10.78 -0.96 -11.23
C GLN A 118 -12.11 -1.27 -11.93
N HIS A 119 -12.05 -1.74 -13.19
CA HIS A 119 -13.26 -2.13 -13.93
C HIS A 119 -13.99 -3.30 -13.27
N LEU A 120 -13.28 -4.31 -12.81
CA LEU A 120 -13.84 -5.45 -12.08
C LEU A 120 -14.52 -5.01 -10.77
N ILE A 121 -13.89 -4.11 -10.00
CA ILE A 121 -14.49 -3.59 -8.77
C ILE A 121 -15.78 -2.83 -9.09
N ARG A 122 -15.78 -1.95 -10.10
CA ARG A 122 -17.00 -1.24 -10.53
C ARG A 122 -18.08 -2.19 -11.05
N TRP A 123 -17.69 -3.28 -11.69
CA TRP A 123 -18.62 -4.32 -12.13
C TRP A 123 -19.25 -5.03 -10.93
N LEU A 124 -18.47 -5.42 -9.92
CA LEU A 124 -18.98 -6.03 -8.67
C LEU A 124 -19.99 -5.12 -7.96
N VAL A 125 -19.71 -3.81 -7.91
CA VAL A 125 -20.62 -2.81 -7.33
C VAL A 125 -21.92 -2.73 -8.12
N ARG A 126 -21.85 -2.59 -9.44
CA ARG A 126 -23.04 -2.50 -10.31
C ARG A 126 -23.91 -3.75 -10.27
N THR A 127 -23.29 -4.91 -10.24
CA THR A 127 -24.00 -6.21 -10.26
C THR A 127 -24.38 -6.72 -8.87
N ARG A 128 -24.08 -5.93 -7.82
CA ARG A 128 -24.44 -6.23 -6.43
C ARG A 128 -23.99 -7.63 -5.98
N GLN A 129 -22.72 -7.96 -6.23
CA GLN A 129 -22.17 -9.29 -5.90
C GLN A 129 -21.87 -9.49 -4.40
N PHE A 130 -21.95 -8.42 -3.59
CA PHE A 130 -21.71 -8.44 -2.15
C PHE A 130 -22.84 -7.73 -1.41
N GLU A 131 -22.83 -7.81 -0.09
CA GLU A 131 -23.72 -7.06 0.79
C GLU A 131 -23.57 -5.54 0.60
N ALA A 132 -24.63 -4.78 0.80
CA ALA A 132 -24.66 -3.33 0.55
C ALA A 132 -23.50 -2.58 1.24
N SER A 133 -23.22 -2.91 2.50
CA SER A 133 -22.12 -2.29 3.25
C SER A 133 -20.74 -2.53 2.64
N THR A 134 -20.51 -3.72 2.07
CA THR A 134 -19.25 -4.04 1.35
C THR A 134 -19.18 -3.28 0.04
N LEU A 135 -20.29 -3.18 -0.70
CA LEU A 135 -20.34 -2.44 -1.95
C LEU A 135 -20.07 -0.94 -1.78
N GLU A 136 -20.57 -0.33 -0.69
CA GLU A 136 -20.29 1.06 -0.35
C GLU A 136 -18.79 1.30 -0.08
N VAL A 137 -18.12 0.37 0.61
CA VAL A 137 -16.68 0.45 0.84
C VAL A 137 -15.90 0.30 -0.46
N LEU A 138 -16.25 -0.67 -1.30
CA LEU A 138 -15.59 -0.89 -2.60
C LEU A 138 -15.75 0.31 -3.54
N ASP A 139 -16.95 0.90 -3.62
CA ASP A 139 -17.23 2.08 -4.45
C ASP A 139 -16.40 3.29 -3.98
N ARG A 140 -16.36 3.54 -2.66
CA ARG A 140 -15.54 4.59 -2.09
C ARG A 140 -14.06 4.42 -2.44
N ILE A 141 -13.52 3.20 -2.30
CA ILE A 141 -12.09 2.94 -2.59
C ILE A 141 -11.77 3.14 -4.06
N VAL A 142 -12.61 2.63 -4.97
CA VAL A 142 -12.34 2.72 -6.42
C VAL A 142 -12.51 4.13 -6.98
N THR A 143 -13.22 5.01 -6.26
CA THR A 143 -13.38 6.43 -6.62
C THR A 143 -12.34 7.33 -5.97
N THR A 144 -11.56 6.82 -5.02
CA THR A 144 -10.48 7.57 -4.38
C THR A 144 -9.31 7.75 -5.36
N ARG A 145 -8.76 8.96 -5.41
CA ARG A 145 -7.55 9.24 -6.19
C ARG A 145 -6.36 8.44 -5.64
N ILE A 146 -5.58 7.88 -6.53
CA ILE A 146 -4.33 7.18 -6.18
C ILE A 146 -3.29 8.24 -5.82
N SER A 147 -2.70 8.14 -4.63
CA SER A 147 -1.65 9.04 -4.16
C SER A 147 -0.47 8.27 -3.58
N PRO A 148 0.75 8.81 -3.61
CA PRO A 148 1.90 8.20 -2.94
C PRO A 148 1.65 8.07 -1.43
N GLU A 149 1.99 6.90 -0.85
CA GLU A 149 1.75 6.60 0.57
C GLU A 149 3.01 6.60 1.43
N LEU A 150 4.18 6.64 0.83
CA LEU A 150 5.45 6.54 1.55
C LEU A 150 6.06 7.90 1.90
N VAL A 151 5.60 8.97 1.26
CA VAL A 151 6.04 10.34 1.52
C VAL A 151 4.94 11.11 2.24
N PRO A 152 5.23 11.80 3.36
CA PRO A 152 4.25 12.64 4.04
C PRO A 152 3.70 13.70 3.07
N GLY A 153 2.38 13.83 3.02
CA GLY A 153 1.74 14.88 2.23
C GLY A 153 2.15 16.27 2.72
N SER A 154 2.35 17.21 1.79
CA SER A 154 2.72 18.60 2.10
C SER A 154 1.57 19.43 2.69
N GLY A 155 0.44 18.82 3.04
CA GLY A 155 -0.75 19.53 3.56
C GLY A 155 -1.58 20.23 2.46
N GLU A 156 -1.02 20.43 1.31
CA GLU A 156 -1.70 20.78 0.05
C GLU A 156 -1.87 19.47 -0.75
N GLU A 157 -2.90 19.36 -1.59
CA GLU A 157 -3.15 18.16 -2.40
C GLU A 157 -1.84 17.68 -3.07
N PRO A 158 -1.52 16.39 -3.06
CA PRO A 158 -0.29 15.92 -3.68
C PRO A 158 -0.24 16.34 -5.14
N GLU A 159 0.75 17.16 -5.52
CA GLU A 159 0.92 17.67 -6.90
C GLU A 159 1.17 16.54 -7.92
N GLN A 160 1.45 15.32 -7.45
CA GLN A 160 1.67 14.17 -8.32
C GLN A 160 0.66 13.08 -7.98
N THR A 161 -0.38 12.98 -8.78
CA THR A 161 -1.15 11.75 -8.86
C THR A 161 -0.37 10.74 -9.70
N SER A 162 -0.43 9.45 -9.35
CA SER A 162 0.18 8.40 -10.18
C SER A 162 -0.28 8.46 -11.63
N GLU A 163 -1.49 8.96 -11.88
CA GLU A 163 -2.07 9.20 -13.21
C GLU A 163 -1.39 10.35 -13.97
N ALA A 164 -0.86 11.37 -13.27
CA ALA A 164 -0.15 12.48 -13.91
C ALA A 164 1.29 12.09 -14.34
N VAL A 165 1.85 11.05 -13.71
CA VAL A 165 3.21 10.56 -13.99
C VAL A 165 3.20 9.45 -15.04
N VAL A 166 2.09 8.73 -15.20
CA VAL A 166 1.98 7.49 -15.97
C VAL A 166 0.87 7.56 -17.05
N GLY A 167 0.18 8.71 -17.14
CA GLY A 167 -0.90 8.96 -18.12
C GLY A 167 -0.44 9.14 -19.55
#